data_25d5febf2fc140032daaff5ae8f9c9e9
#
_entry.id   25d5febf2fc140032daaff5ae8f9c9e9
#
_cell.length_a   1.000
_cell.length_b   1.000
_cell.length_c   1.000
_cell.angle_alpha   90.00
_cell.angle_beta   90.00
_cell.angle_gamma   90.00
#
_symmetry.space_group_name_H-M   'P 1'
#
loop_
_entity.id
_entity.type
_entity.pdbx_description
1 polymer ?
#
loop_
_entity_poly.entity_id
_entity_poly.type
_entity_poly.pdbx_seq_one_letter_code
_entity_poly.pdbx_strand_id
1 'polypeptide(L)'
;MIQRNRELKIQTVMNHIEEQVPGIKFLQVLKDNDAVIRIAFNHEHPYGKTWSRVGREAERVNSNEPTMNLSDITGHESGGIQEGSKEYGCIMHELLHTLGMHHEHQHPDRPFDISAIGTCAFDFIL
;
A
#
# COMPACT_ATOMS: atom_id res chain seq x y z
N MET A 1 8.68 17.29 8.52
CA MET A 1 7.48 17.73 7.78
C MET A 1 7.15 16.80 6.62
N ILE A 2 8.10 16.48 5.74
CA ILE A 2 7.86 15.56 4.61
C ILE A 2 7.37 14.20 5.09
N GLN A 3 8.04 13.63 6.06
CA GLN A 3 7.67 12.34 6.62
C GLN A 3 6.25 12.36 7.20
N ARG A 4 5.95 13.39 8.00
CA ARG A 4 4.62 13.52 8.60
C ARG A 4 3.52 13.68 7.55
N ASN A 5 3.79 14.42 6.48
CA ASN A 5 2.80 14.59 5.40
C ASN A 5 2.51 13.26 4.71
N ARG A 6 3.54 12.45 4.49
CA ARG A 6 3.36 11.10 3.95
C ARG A 6 2.53 10.22 4.87
N GLU A 7 2.83 10.26 6.16
CA GLU A 7 2.08 9.49 7.16
C GLU A 7 0.61 9.88 7.19
N LEU A 8 0.30 11.18 7.10
CA LEU A 8 -1.07 11.67 7.09
C LEU A 8 -1.84 11.19 5.85
N LYS A 9 -1.18 11.17 4.70
CA LYS A 9 -1.79 10.64 3.47
C LYS A 9 -2.13 9.15 3.61
N ILE A 10 -1.20 8.37 4.14
CA ILE A 10 -1.41 6.95 4.37
C ILE A 10 -2.53 6.73 5.37
N GLN A 11 -2.55 7.50 6.45
CA GLN A 11 -3.60 7.41 7.46
C GLN A 11 -4.98 7.69 6.88
N THR A 12 -5.08 8.66 5.98
CA THR A 12 -6.35 8.96 5.30
C THR A 12 -6.87 7.77 4.52
N VAL A 13 -6.01 7.09 3.77
CA VAL A 13 -6.40 5.92 3.00
C VAL A 13 -6.77 4.75 3.92
N MET A 14 -6.00 4.54 4.98
CA MET A 14 -6.32 3.53 5.99
C MET A 14 -7.69 3.74 6.61
N ASN A 15 -8.01 4.99 6.94
CA ASN A 15 -9.32 5.35 7.50
C ASN A 15 -10.45 5.01 6.53
N HIS A 16 -10.27 5.26 5.25
CA HIS A 16 -11.26 4.92 4.23
C HIS A 16 -11.48 3.42 4.13
N ILE A 17 -10.42 2.63 4.22
CA ILE A 17 -10.54 1.16 4.22
C ILE A 17 -11.33 0.70 5.45
N GLU A 18 -11.01 1.24 6.62
CA GLU A 18 -11.72 0.89 7.86
C GLU A 18 -13.20 1.22 7.78
N GLU A 19 -13.56 2.36 7.15
CA GLU A 19 -14.95 2.76 6.97
C GLU A 19 -15.71 1.82 6.02
N GLN A 20 -15.05 1.36 4.97
CA GLN A 20 -15.68 0.53 3.93
C GLN A 20 -15.70 -0.95 4.27
N VAL A 21 -14.78 -1.42 5.10
CA VAL A 21 -14.62 -2.85 5.40
C VAL A 21 -14.72 -3.06 6.91
N PRO A 22 -15.94 -3.35 7.42
CA PRO A 22 -16.13 -3.61 8.85
C PRO A 22 -15.25 -4.77 9.33
N GLY A 23 -14.66 -4.60 10.49
CA GLY A 23 -13.81 -5.62 11.10
C GLY A 23 -12.32 -5.46 10.82
N ILE A 24 -11.93 -4.55 9.92
CA ILE A 24 -10.53 -4.22 9.68
C ILE A 24 -10.16 -2.97 10.45
N LYS A 25 -9.02 -3.02 11.14
CA LYS A 25 -8.46 -1.87 11.84
C LYS A 25 -6.95 -1.86 11.72
N PHE A 26 -6.39 -0.69 11.41
CA PHE A 26 -4.95 -0.46 11.37
C PHE A 26 -4.54 0.16 12.71
N LEU A 27 -3.59 -0.49 13.37
CA LEU A 27 -3.07 -0.02 14.65
C LEU A 27 -1.62 0.40 14.48
N GLN A 28 -1.32 1.64 14.83
CA GLN A 28 0.04 2.13 14.83
C GLN A 28 0.78 1.58 16.05
N VAL A 29 1.99 1.05 15.82
CA VAL A 29 2.87 0.59 16.89
C VAL A 29 4.13 1.46 16.91
N LEU A 30 4.76 1.56 18.07
CA LEU A 30 5.90 2.47 18.26
C LEU A 30 7.24 1.82 17.95
N LYS A 31 7.30 0.50 17.90
CA LYS A 31 8.54 -0.24 17.65
C LYS A 31 8.44 -1.04 16.37
N ASP A 32 9.45 -0.96 15.53
CA ASP A 32 9.45 -1.66 14.24
C ASP A 32 9.32 -3.17 14.38
N ASN A 33 9.92 -3.76 15.42
CA ASN A 33 9.85 -5.21 15.61
C ASN A 33 8.46 -5.69 16.08
N ASP A 34 7.59 -4.79 16.50
CA ASP A 34 6.21 -5.10 16.83
C ASP A 34 5.27 -4.92 15.64
N ALA A 35 5.77 -4.32 14.56
CA ALA A 35 4.97 -4.02 13.37
C ALA A 35 5.02 -5.18 12.37
N VAL A 36 3.87 -5.61 11.89
CA VAL A 36 3.79 -6.55 10.77
C VAL A 36 3.98 -5.82 9.44
N ILE A 37 3.44 -4.61 9.34
CA ILE A 37 3.57 -3.77 8.15
C ILE A 37 4.55 -2.64 8.47
N ARG A 38 5.63 -2.58 7.71
CA ARG A 38 6.67 -1.55 7.85
C ARG A 38 6.84 -0.87 6.50
N ILE A 39 6.58 0.43 6.46
CA ILE A 39 6.52 1.21 5.23
C ILE A 39 7.78 2.05 5.07
N ALA A 40 8.44 1.89 3.94
CA ALA A 40 9.56 2.73 3.52
C ALA A 40 9.15 3.58 2.30
N PHE A 41 9.96 4.58 2.00
CA PHE A 41 9.72 5.48 0.86
C PHE A 41 10.86 5.47 -0.16
N ASN A 42 12.02 4.92 0.22
CA ASN A 42 13.23 4.90 -0.61
C ASN A 42 13.87 3.51 -0.65
N HIS A 43 13.08 2.46 -0.62
CA HIS A 43 13.60 1.10 -0.62
C HIS A 43 13.14 0.37 -1.90
N GLU A 44 13.89 0.58 -2.97
CA GLU A 44 13.60 -0.08 -4.25
C GLU A 44 13.88 -1.59 -4.14
N HIS A 45 13.06 -2.37 -4.83
CA HIS A 45 13.16 -3.82 -4.88
C HIS A 45 13.15 -4.25 -6.35
N PRO A 46 13.66 -5.44 -6.70
CA PRO A 46 13.49 -5.98 -8.04
C PRO A 46 12.05 -5.99 -8.55
N TYR A 47 11.08 -5.95 -7.66
CA TYR A 47 9.65 -5.85 -8.02
C TYR A 47 9.23 -4.45 -8.46
N GLY A 48 10.07 -3.43 -8.29
CA GLY A 48 9.77 -2.06 -8.67
C GLY A 48 9.99 -1.07 -7.52
N LYS A 49 9.61 0.18 -7.77
CA LYS A 49 9.79 1.28 -6.81
C LYS A 49 8.68 1.32 -5.77
N THR A 50 7.46 1.05 -6.18
CA THR A 50 6.31 0.96 -5.28
C THR A 50 5.85 -0.48 -5.24
N TRP A 51 5.90 -1.08 -4.06
CA TRP A 51 5.61 -2.50 -3.90
C TRP A 51 5.14 -2.80 -2.47
N SER A 52 4.51 -3.94 -2.30
CA SER A 52 4.13 -4.48 -0.98
C SER A 52 4.18 -5.99 -0.99
N ARG A 53 4.48 -6.57 0.17
CA ARG A 53 4.25 -7.99 0.40
C ARG A 53 2.75 -8.23 0.49
N VAL A 54 2.33 -9.42 0.13
CA VAL A 54 0.91 -9.79 0.09
C VAL A 54 0.52 -10.58 1.32
N GLY A 55 -0.44 -10.06 2.09
CA GLY A 55 -1.00 -10.75 3.23
C GLY A 55 0.05 -11.23 4.23
N ARG A 56 -0.02 -12.48 4.58
CA ARG A 56 0.87 -13.06 5.59
C ARG A 56 2.33 -13.22 5.16
N GLU A 57 2.65 -12.98 3.91
CA GLU A 57 4.05 -12.95 3.48
C GLU A 57 4.87 -11.91 4.24
N ALA A 58 4.23 -10.83 4.68
CA ALA A 58 4.87 -9.79 5.48
C ALA A 58 5.46 -10.33 6.79
N GLU A 59 4.85 -11.36 7.36
CA GLU A 59 5.31 -11.97 8.60
C GLU A 59 6.66 -12.69 8.46
N ARG A 60 7.05 -13.03 7.23
CA ARG A 60 8.29 -13.74 6.93
C ARG A 60 9.47 -12.80 6.67
N VAL A 61 9.21 -11.50 6.59
CA VAL A 61 10.25 -10.50 6.35
C VAL A 61 10.95 -10.17 7.67
N ASN A 62 12.27 -10.04 7.65
CA ASN A 62 13.03 -9.67 8.83
C ASN A 62 12.52 -8.34 9.40
N SER A 63 12.48 -8.24 10.72
CA SER A 63 11.91 -7.07 11.40
C SER A 63 12.64 -5.76 11.15
N ASN A 64 13.87 -5.82 10.63
CA ASN A 64 14.65 -4.64 10.26
C ASN A 64 14.50 -4.24 8.79
N GLU A 65 13.63 -4.92 8.04
CA GLU A 65 13.40 -4.62 6.63
C GLU A 65 11.96 -4.19 6.39
N PRO A 66 11.71 -3.33 5.39
CA PRO A 66 10.36 -2.92 5.07
C PRO A 66 9.56 -4.05 4.42
N THR A 67 8.24 -4.01 4.60
CA THR A 67 7.30 -4.91 3.94
C THR A 67 6.54 -4.22 2.81
N MET A 68 6.70 -2.91 2.69
CA MET A 68 6.05 -2.07 1.69
C MET A 68 6.94 -0.88 1.38
N ASN A 69 6.95 -0.45 0.12
CA ASN A 69 7.62 0.78 -0.29
C ASN A 69 6.68 1.64 -1.12
N LEU A 70 6.58 2.91 -0.78
CA LEU A 70 5.72 3.88 -1.45
C LEU A 70 6.55 5.03 -2.00
N SER A 71 7.23 4.82 -3.11
CA SER A 71 8.17 5.80 -3.67
C SER A 71 7.48 7.00 -4.33
N ASP A 72 6.23 6.83 -4.75
CA ASP A 72 5.51 7.87 -5.51
C ASP A 72 4.75 8.84 -4.61
N ILE A 73 4.89 8.72 -3.30
CA ILE A 73 4.18 9.57 -2.35
C ILE A 73 5.04 10.77 -2.01
N THR A 74 4.55 11.97 -2.31
CA THR A 74 5.27 13.20 -1.97
C THR A 74 4.87 13.70 -0.59
N GLY A 75 5.81 14.31 0.08
CA GLY A 75 5.56 14.97 1.38
C GLY A 75 5.72 16.47 1.33
N HIS A 76 5.83 17.03 0.14
CA HIS A 76 6.08 18.46 -0.01
C HIS A 76 4.84 19.34 0.16
N GLU A 77 3.67 18.78 -0.07
CA GLU A 77 2.42 19.48 0.07
C GLU A 77 1.80 19.21 1.43
N SER A 78 1.32 20.25 2.09
CA SER A 78 0.65 20.13 3.38
C SER A 78 -0.83 19.77 3.27
N GLY A 79 -1.38 19.77 2.07
CA GLY A 79 -2.77 19.37 1.84
C GLY A 79 -2.96 17.86 2.02
N GLY A 80 -4.19 17.46 2.32
CA GLY A 80 -4.52 16.05 2.39
C GLY A 80 -4.47 15.38 1.02
N ILE A 81 -4.68 14.08 1.02
CA ILE A 81 -4.75 13.33 -0.22
C ILE A 81 -6.21 13.29 -0.70
N GLN A 82 -6.41 13.45 -2.00
CA GLN A 82 -7.74 13.41 -2.59
C GLN A 82 -8.05 12.02 -3.13
N GLU A 83 -9.24 11.54 -2.81
CA GLU A 83 -9.76 10.30 -3.38
C GLU A 83 -9.78 10.41 -4.91
N GLY A 84 -9.33 9.37 -5.58
CA GLY A 84 -9.21 9.34 -7.04
C GLY A 84 -7.90 9.86 -7.59
N SER A 85 -7.03 10.46 -6.76
CA SER A 85 -5.70 10.88 -7.21
C SER A 85 -4.79 9.66 -7.39
N LYS A 86 -3.69 9.85 -8.14
CA LYS A 86 -2.71 8.78 -8.36
C LYS A 86 -2.09 8.33 -7.03
N GLU A 87 -1.74 9.28 -6.15
CA GLU A 87 -1.17 8.93 -4.85
C GLU A 87 -2.15 8.10 -4.02
N TYR A 88 -3.41 8.49 -4.00
CA TYR A 88 -4.45 7.74 -3.30
C TYR A 88 -4.54 6.32 -3.83
N GLY A 89 -4.57 6.18 -5.16
CA GLY A 89 -4.61 4.88 -5.82
C GLY A 89 -3.43 4.00 -5.46
N CYS A 90 -2.21 4.55 -5.45
CA CYS A 90 -1.01 3.79 -5.10
C CYS A 90 -1.04 3.32 -3.66
N ILE A 91 -1.42 4.17 -2.73
CA ILE A 91 -1.51 3.78 -1.31
C ILE A 91 -2.58 2.71 -1.13
N MET A 92 -3.75 2.91 -1.73
CA MET A 92 -4.84 1.94 -1.66
C MET A 92 -4.41 0.58 -2.22
N HIS A 93 -3.76 0.59 -3.39
CA HIS A 93 -3.25 -0.61 -4.06
C HIS A 93 -2.36 -1.42 -3.13
N GLU A 94 -1.36 -0.77 -2.53
CA GLU A 94 -0.40 -1.47 -1.68
C GLU A 94 -1.00 -1.92 -0.35
N LEU A 95 -1.91 -1.13 0.23
CA LEU A 95 -2.60 -1.53 1.45
C LEU A 95 -3.52 -2.73 1.21
N LEU A 96 -4.16 -2.81 0.06
CA LEU A 96 -4.98 -3.97 -0.29
C LEU A 96 -4.13 -5.22 -0.44
N HIS A 97 -2.89 -5.10 -0.94
CA HIS A 97 -1.95 -6.22 -0.94
C HIS A 97 -1.67 -6.71 0.48
N THR A 98 -1.50 -5.81 1.45
CA THR A 98 -1.26 -6.24 2.84
C THR A 98 -2.44 -7.01 3.41
N LEU A 99 -3.65 -6.76 2.90
CA LEU A 99 -4.86 -7.48 3.31
C LEU A 99 -5.06 -8.80 2.56
N GLY A 100 -4.11 -9.18 1.72
CA GLY A 100 -4.13 -10.46 1.02
C GLY A 100 -4.64 -10.44 -0.41
N MET A 101 -4.95 -9.27 -0.94
CA MET A 101 -5.45 -9.17 -2.31
C MET A 101 -4.32 -9.23 -3.33
N HIS A 102 -4.55 -9.99 -4.40
CA HIS A 102 -3.63 -10.12 -5.53
C HIS A 102 -4.13 -9.29 -6.70
N HIS A 103 -3.25 -9.08 -7.69
CA HIS A 103 -3.64 -8.41 -8.92
C HIS A 103 -4.67 -9.25 -9.69
N GLU A 104 -5.68 -8.59 -10.25
CA GLU A 104 -6.72 -9.27 -11.02
C GLU A 104 -6.16 -9.98 -12.25
N HIS A 105 -5.10 -9.46 -12.85
CA HIS A 105 -4.46 -10.09 -14.01
C HIS A 105 -3.83 -11.45 -13.68
N GLN A 106 -3.62 -11.75 -12.41
CA GLN A 106 -3.14 -13.05 -11.96
C GLN A 106 -4.27 -14.05 -11.76
N HIS A 107 -5.51 -13.60 -11.88
CA HIS A 107 -6.68 -14.47 -11.75
C HIS A 107 -6.89 -15.25 -13.05
N PRO A 108 -7.18 -16.57 -12.97
CA PRO A 108 -7.35 -17.38 -14.18
C PRO A 108 -8.51 -16.95 -15.06
N ASP A 109 -9.53 -16.33 -14.51
CA ASP A 109 -10.74 -15.91 -15.23
C ASP A 109 -10.72 -14.43 -15.62
N ARG A 110 -9.54 -13.80 -15.66
CA ARG A 110 -9.45 -12.38 -16.02
C ARG A 110 -10.12 -12.11 -17.38
N PRO A 111 -10.96 -11.04 -17.46
CA PRO A 111 -11.78 -10.81 -18.66
C PRO A 111 -11.07 -10.06 -19.79
N PHE A 112 -9.89 -9.51 -19.59
CA PHE A 112 -9.19 -8.69 -20.58
C PHE A 112 -7.68 -8.74 -20.36
N ASP A 113 -6.94 -8.31 -21.40
CA ASP A 113 -5.49 -8.17 -21.30
C ASP A 113 -5.15 -6.87 -20.60
N ILE A 114 -4.45 -6.97 -19.49
CA ILE A 114 -4.05 -5.83 -18.67
C ILE A 114 -2.55 -5.58 -18.68
N SER A 115 -1.84 -6.13 -19.65
CA SER A 115 -0.38 -5.99 -19.73
C SER A 115 0.09 -4.55 -19.80
N ALA A 116 -0.74 -3.63 -20.25
CA ALA A 116 -0.43 -2.20 -20.35
C ALA A 116 -0.82 -1.39 -19.11
N ILE A 117 -1.40 -2.01 -18.08
CA ILE A 117 -1.80 -1.30 -16.88
C ILE A 117 -0.56 -0.96 -16.05
N GLY A 118 -0.49 0.29 -15.59
CA GLY A 118 0.61 0.77 -14.76
C GLY A 118 0.62 0.14 -13.36
N THR A 119 1.71 0.38 -12.63
CA THR A 119 1.99 -0.27 -11.34
C THR A 119 0.95 0.01 -10.25
N CYS A 120 0.22 1.12 -10.33
CA CYS A 120 -0.76 1.50 -9.31
C CYS A 120 -2.19 1.45 -9.84
N ALA A 121 -2.46 0.59 -10.79
CA ALA A 121 -3.80 0.43 -11.33
C ALA A 121 -4.72 -0.31 -10.35
N PHE A 122 -6.02 0.00 -10.40
CA PHE A 122 -7.03 -0.68 -9.59
C PHE A 122 -7.45 -1.98 -10.26
N ASP A 123 -6.66 -3.00 -10.11
CA ASP A 123 -6.88 -4.31 -10.71
C ASP A 123 -7.08 -5.42 -9.68
N PHE A 124 -7.65 -5.07 -8.53
CA PHE A 124 -7.89 -6.02 -7.46
C PHE A 124 -9.21 -6.76 -7.62
N ILE A 125 -9.20 -8.01 -7.18
CA ILE A 125 -10.39 -8.82 -7.03
C ILE A 125 -10.95 -8.56 -5.63
N LEU A 126 -12.17 -8.12 -5.58
CA LEU A 126 -12.88 -7.90 -4.32
C LEU A 126 -13.65 -9.15 -3.89
#